data_59d482efbc01dca767f374435e3964a7
#
_entry.id   59d482efbc01dca767f374435e3964a7
#
_cell.length_a   1.000
_cell.length_b   1.000
_cell.length_c   1.000
_cell.angle_alpha   90.00
_cell.angle_beta   90.00
_cell.angle_gamma   90.00
#
_symmetry.space_group_name_H-M   'P 1'
#
loop_
_entity.id
_entity.type
_entity.pdbx_description
1 polymer ?
#
loop_
_entity_poly.entity_id
_entity_poly.type
_entity_poly.pdbx_seq_one_letter_code
_entity_poly.pdbx_strand_id
1 'polypeptide(L)'
;YTIDNDLRNIRRILNEYPSLKVVRVKNHIRLEGDENEKRSVYKHLLESEIKGNFTNISALSHLWKDFNLIDVVDIFKNVCANNHYKFKNVSLPMLMMHAGIAIERIRNKNYLYETQSDCTGIDLEYHVSKDFFEELSQKFGIPYVEEEVVKFAFLLEGRGSHVDLKTE
;
A
#
# COMPACT_ATOMS: atom_id res chain seq x y z
N TYR A 1 20.66 2.68 27.14
CA TYR A 1 20.86 1.40 26.53
C TYR A 1 20.09 1.23 25.19
N THR A 2 19.90 0.03 24.70
CA THR A 2 19.40 -0.31 23.34
C THR A 2 18.09 0.38 22.95
N ILE A 3 17.13 0.51 23.88
CA ILE A 3 15.85 1.19 23.61
C ILE A 3 16.05 2.67 23.31
N ASP A 4 16.93 3.35 24.04
CA ASP A 4 17.21 4.76 23.82
C ASP A 4 17.93 4.99 22.49
N ASN A 5 18.79 4.07 22.08
CA ASN A 5 19.42 4.08 20.76
C ASN A 5 18.42 3.85 19.64
N ASP A 6 17.51 2.90 19.82
CA ASP A 6 16.45 2.62 18.86
C ASP A 6 15.51 3.80 18.70
N LEU A 7 15.10 4.44 19.80
CA LEU A 7 14.30 5.67 19.79
C LEU A 7 15.01 6.82 19.09
N ARG A 8 16.31 6.95 19.29
CA ARG A 8 17.14 7.97 18.64
C ARG A 8 17.20 7.75 17.13
N ASN A 9 17.37 6.51 16.69
CA ASN A 9 17.36 6.13 15.28
C ASN A 9 15.99 6.37 14.64
N ILE A 10 14.91 6.01 15.32
CA ILE A 10 13.54 6.26 14.87
C ILE A 10 13.29 7.76 14.72
N ARG A 11 13.66 8.57 15.71
CA ARG A 11 13.51 10.03 15.65
C ARG A 11 14.29 10.63 14.49
N ARG A 12 15.46 10.10 14.15
CA ARG A 12 16.23 10.54 13.00
C ARG A 12 15.50 10.26 11.68
N ILE A 13 14.92 9.07 11.54
CA ILE A 13 14.08 8.72 10.37
C ILE A 13 12.88 9.65 10.29
N LEU A 14 12.23 9.95 11.42
CA LEU A 14 11.05 10.79 11.49
C LEU A 14 11.29 12.27 11.19
N ASN A 15 12.55 12.73 11.14
CA ASN A 15 12.86 14.12 10.75
C ASN A 15 12.34 14.48 9.36
N GLU A 16 12.20 13.49 8.46
CA GLU A 16 11.64 13.68 7.13
C GLU A 16 10.09 13.69 7.12
N TYR A 17 9.46 13.41 8.25
CA TYR A 17 8.01 13.28 8.40
C TYR A 17 7.50 14.18 9.54
N PRO A 18 7.30 15.48 9.26
CA PRO A 18 7.09 16.48 10.32
C PRO A 18 5.80 16.28 11.13
N SER A 19 4.78 15.59 10.60
CA SER A 19 3.56 15.29 11.36
C SER A 19 3.73 14.17 12.37
N LEU A 20 4.77 13.35 12.24
CA LEU A 20 4.94 12.14 13.04
C LEU A 20 5.71 12.43 14.34
N LYS A 21 5.19 11.88 15.44
CA LYS A 21 5.81 11.95 16.76
C LYS A 21 5.80 10.59 17.43
N VAL A 22 6.93 10.25 18.07
CA VAL A 22 7.01 9.11 18.96
C VAL A 22 6.56 9.56 20.34
N VAL A 23 5.52 8.94 20.86
CA VAL A 23 4.93 9.25 22.15
C VAL A 23 5.11 8.07 23.09
N ARG A 24 5.64 8.33 24.29
CA ARG A 24 5.74 7.34 25.35
C ARG A 24 4.64 7.59 26.37
N VAL A 25 3.74 6.63 26.52
CA VAL A 25 2.67 6.66 27.50
C VAL A 25 2.81 5.43 28.41
N LYS A 26 3.15 5.67 29.68
CA LYS A 26 3.46 4.60 30.62
C LYS A 26 4.57 3.68 30.06
N ASN A 27 4.26 2.41 29.86
CA ASN A 27 5.22 1.42 29.32
C ASN A 27 5.05 1.18 27.83
N HIS A 28 4.28 1.99 27.13
CA HIS A 28 4.02 1.84 25.69
C HIS A 28 4.62 3.00 24.91
N ILE A 29 5.13 2.65 23.74
CA ILE A 29 5.61 3.61 22.74
C ILE A 29 4.68 3.51 21.56
N ARG A 30 4.18 4.64 21.07
CA ARG A 30 3.34 4.70 19.89
C ARG A 30 3.76 5.82 18.96
N LEU A 31 3.44 5.66 17.71
CA LEU A 31 3.63 6.66 16.67
C LEU A 31 2.30 7.40 16.48
N GLU A 32 2.31 8.71 16.66
CA GLU A 32 1.16 9.58 16.41
C GLU A 32 1.41 10.46 15.19
N GLY A 33 0.36 10.78 14.47
CA GLY A 33 0.41 11.67 13.31
C GLY A 33 -0.43 11.18 12.14
N ASP A 34 -0.17 11.75 10.97
CA ASP A 34 -0.88 11.46 9.74
C ASP A 34 -0.67 10.02 9.27
N GLU A 35 -1.77 9.35 8.87
CA GLU A 35 -1.72 7.95 8.44
C GLU A 35 -0.93 7.76 7.14
N ASN A 36 -0.98 8.70 6.20
CA ASN A 36 -0.18 8.63 4.98
C ASN A 36 1.32 8.67 5.30
N GLU A 37 1.73 9.55 6.21
CA GLU A 37 3.12 9.62 6.65
C GLU A 37 3.54 8.35 7.42
N LYS A 38 2.69 7.81 8.27
CA LYS A 38 2.95 6.51 8.93
C LYS A 38 3.20 5.39 7.92
N ARG A 39 2.40 5.32 6.86
CA ARG A 39 2.58 4.34 5.80
C ARG A 39 3.85 4.55 4.99
N SER A 40 4.26 5.79 4.80
CA SER A 40 5.52 6.12 4.14
C SER A 40 6.72 5.65 4.97
N VAL A 41 6.70 5.85 6.27
CA VAL A 41 7.72 5.30 7.20
C VAL A 41 7.71 3.77 7.18
N TYR A 42 6.53 3.17 7.23
CA TYR A 42 6.38 1.72 7.19
C TYR A 42 6.96 1.15 5.89
N LYS A 43 6.64 1.74 4.76
CA LYS A 43 7.23 1.38 3.47
C LYS A 43 8.76 1.47 3.52
N HIS A 44 9.30 2.58 4.02
CA HIS A 44 10.76 2.77 4.14
C HIS A 44 11.43 1.67 4.98
N LEU A 45 10.81 1.29 6.10
CA LEU A 45 11.32 0.22 6.96
C LEU A 45 11.25 -1.15 6.28
N LEU A 46 10.17 -1.45 5.57
CA LEU A 46 10.04 -2.68 4.80
C LEU A 46 11.09 -2.74 3.69
N GLU A 47 11.33 -1.64 3.02
CA GLU A 47 12.37 -1.50 1.99
C GLU A 47 13.75 -1.83 2.55
N SER A 48 14.03 -1.31 3.72
CA SER A 48 15.28 -1.57 4.43
C SER A 48 15.41 -3.06 4.83
N GLU A 49 14.32 -3.69 5.25
CA GLU A 49 14.29 -5.10 5.66
C GLU A 49 14.62 -6.05 4.51
N ILE A 50 14.08 -5.80 3.34
CA ILE A 50 14.31 -6.65 2.15
C ILE A 50 15.61 -6.30 1.39
N LYS A 51 16.36 -5.31 1.87
CA LYS A 51 17.71 -4.95 1.36
C LYS A 51 17.77 -4.76 -0.16
N GLY A 52 16.79 -4.04 -0.70
CA GLY A 52 16.75 -3.73 -2.13
C GLY A 52 16.21 -4.84 -3.04
N ASN A 53 15.76 -5.97 -2.49
CA ASN A 53 15.10 -7.05 -3.26
C ASN A 53 13.64 -6.72 -3.62
N PHE A 54 13.37 -5.47 -3.96
CA PHE A 54 12.05 -4.98 -4.33
C PHE A 54 11.45 -5.64 -5.56
N THR A 55 12.28 -6.22 -6.39
CA THR A 55 11.86 -6.83 -7.65
C THR A 55 11.28 -8.22 -7.47
N ASN A 56 11.35 -8.78 -6.25
CA ASN A 56 10.97 -10.15 -6.00
C ASN A 56 9.73 -10.24 -5.13
N ILE A 57 8.59 -10.60 -5.74
CA ILE A 57 7.32 -10.85 -5.02
C ILE A 57 7.48 -11.91 -3.94
N SER A 58 8.30 -12.94 -4.17
CA SER A 58 8.56 -13.99 -3.17
C SER A 58 9.23 -13.43 -1.92
N ALA A 59 10.17 -12.51 -2.06
CA ALA A 59 10.79 -11.81 -0.93
C ALA A 59 9.77 -10.95 -0.17
N LEU A 60 8.91 -10.23 -0.89
CA LEU A 60 7.83 -9.43 -0.30
C LEU A 60 6.81 -10.28 0.44
N SER A 61 6.52 -11.50 -0.03
CA SER A 61 5.53 -12.39 0.61
C SER A 61 5.90 -12.78 2.04
N HIS A 62 7.16 -12.70 2.42
CA HIS A 62 7.62 -12.97 3.78
C HIS A 62 7.39 -11.83 4.77
N LEU A 63 7.06 -10.63 4.28
CA LEU A 63 6.82 -9.46 5.14
C LEU A 63 5.54 -9.56 5.95
N TRP A 64 4.54 -10.25 5.43
CA TRP A 64 3.24 -10.42 6.11
C TRP A 64 2.97 -11.90 6.39
N LYS A 65 2.68 -12.21 7.65
CA LYS A 65 2.36 -13.58 8.11
C LYS A 65 0.86 -13.85 8.14
N ASP A 66 0.06 -12.79 8.27
CA ASP A 66 -1.38 -12.89 8.50
C ASP A 66 -2.18 -13.10 7.21
N PHE A 67 -1.56 -12.87 6.06
CA PHE A 67 -2.17 -13.12 4.75
C PHE A 67 -1.08 -13.47 3.72
N ASN A 68 -1.52 -14.14 2.65
CA ASN A 68 -0.61 -14.53 1.57
C ASN A 68 -0.61 -13.45 0.47
N LEU A 69 0.53 -12.80 0.26
CA LEU A 69 0.67 -11.78 -0.77
C LEU A 69 0.47 -12.36 -2.19
N ILE A 70 0.73 -13.64 -2.40
CA ILE A 70 0.47 -14.30 -3.70
C ILE A 70 -1.02 -14.24 -4.04
N ASP A 71 -1.91 -14.40 -3.08
CA ASP A 71 -3.36 -14.25 -3.30
C ASP A 71 -3.71 -12.82 -3.72
N VAL A 72 -3.06 -11.83 -3.14
CA VAL A 72 -3.24 -10.42 -3.52
C VAL A 72 -2.78 -10.17 -4.96
N VAL A 73 -1.65 -10.73 -5.34
CA VAL A 73 -1.12 -10.67 -6.73
C VAL A 73 -2.11 -11.28 -7.71
N ASP A 74 -2.65 -12.46 -7.40
CA ASP A 74 -3.59 -13.16 -8.27
C ASP A 74 -4.88 -12.37 -8.44
N ILE A 75 -5.41 -11.80 -7.37
CA ILE A 75 -6.58 -10.91 -7.41
C ILE A 75 -6.30 -9.70 -8.30
N PHE A 76 -5.16 -9.05 -8.11
CA PHE A 76 -4.78 -7.88 -8.90
C PHE A 76 -4.68 -8.20 -10.39
N LYS A 77 -4.01 -9.29 -10.75
CA LYS A 77 -3.87 -9.72 -12.15
C LYS A 77 -5.23 -10.03 -12.79
N ASN A 78 -6.13 -10.68 -12.06
CA ASN A 78 -7.47 -11.00 -12.56
C ASN A 78 -8.30 -9.74 -12.76
N VAL A 79 -8.26 -8.80 -11.82
CA VAL A 79 -8.96 -7.50 -11.94
C VAL A 79 -8.42 -6.70 -13.12
N CYS A 80 -7.11 -6.66 -13.30
CA CYS A 80 -6.49 -5.99 -14.46
C CYS A 80 -6.95 -6.60 -15.77
N ALA A 81 -6.96 -7.94 -15.88
CA ALA A 81 -7.40 -8.64 -17.06
C ALA A 81 -8.88 -8.35 -17.38
N ASN A 82 -9.74 -8.37 -16.36
CA ASN A 82 -11.18 -8.09 -16.52
C ASN A 82 -11.48 -6.65 -16.94
N ASN A 83 -10.61 -5.71 -16.60
CA ASN A 83 -10.73 -4.29 -16.96
C ASN A 83 -9.91 -3.92 -18.21
N HIS A 84 -9.31 -4.88 -18.88
CA HIS A 84 -8.41 -4.64 -20.03
C HIS A 84 -7.29 -3.64 -19.70
N TYR A 85 -6.86 -3.62 -18.43
CA TYR A 85 -5.76 -2.81 -17.95
C TYR A 85 -4.46 -3.60 -17.96
N LYS A 86 -3.46 -3.12 -18.67
CA LYS A 86 -2.14 -3.75 -18.76
C LYS A 86 -1.14 -2.95 -17.91
N PHE A 87 -0.69 -3.53 -16.81
CA PHE A 87 0.32 -2.92 -15.97
C PHE A 87 1.74 -3.26 -16.44
N LYS A 88 2.69 -2.40 -16.08
CA LYS A 88 4.12 -2.67 -16.30
C LYS A 88 4.61 -3.66 -15.24
N ASN A 89 5.17 -4.79 -15.66
CA ASN A 89 5.66 -5.82 -14.73
C ASN A 89 6.66 -5.29 -13.69
N VAL A 90 7.49 -4.33 -14.08
CA VAL A 90 8.45 -3.68 -13.17
C VAL A 90 7.77 -2.93 -12.02
N SER A 91 6.53 -2.52 -12.18
CA SER A 91 5.75 -1.81 -11.15
C SER A 91 5.05 -2.75 -10.18
N LEU A 92 4.89 -4.03 -10.51
CA LEU A 92 4.10 -4.98 -9.72
C LEU A 92 4.60 -5.11 -8.27
N PRO A 93 5.89 -5.29 -7.98
CA PRO A 93 6.36 -5.43 -6.60
C PRO A 93 6.03 -4.21 -5.74
N MET A 94 6.20 -3.02 -6.26
CA MET A 94 5.88 -1.79 -5.54
C MET A 94 4.38 -1.64 -5.30
N LEU A 95 3.55 -1.92 -6.30
CA LEU A 95 2.10 -1.90 -6.16
C LEU A 95 1.62 -2.91 -5.11
N MET A 96 2.20 -4.10 -5.09
CA MET A 96 1.86 -5.15 -4.12
C MET A 96 2.33 -4.81 -2.71
N MET A 97 3.45 -4.11 -2.56
CA MET A 97 3.87 -3.58 -1.27
C MET A 97 2.86 -2.58 -0.71
N HIS A 98 2.42 -1.63 -1.52
CA HIS A 98 1.38 -0.68 -1.12
C HIS A 98 0.06 -1.38 -0.77
N ALA A 99 -0.33 -2.38 -1.55
CA ALA A 99 -1.53 -3.18 -1.27
C ALA A 99 -1.40 -3.94 0.06
N GLY A 100 -0.26 -4.56 0.32
CA GLY A 100 0.01 -5.27 1.58
C GLY A 100 -0.05 -4.35 2.80
N ILE A 101 0.56 -3.17 2.70
CA ILE A 101 0.47 -2.14 3.76
C ILE A 101 -0.98 -1.73 3.98
N ALA A 102 -1.73 -1.47 2.91
CA ALA A 102 -3.13 -1.09 3.01
C ALA A 102 -3.97 -2.15 3.72
N ILE A 103 -3.82 -3.42 3.33
CA ILE A 103 -4.55 -4.55 3.95
C ILE A 103 -4.27 -4.62 5.44
N GLU A 104 -3.02 -4.56 5.85
CA GLU A 104 -2.64 -4.61 7.26
C GLU A 104 -3.17 -3.41 8.04
N ARG A 105 -3.05 -2.21 7.49
CA ARG A 105 -3.51 -0.99 8.16
C ARG A 105 -5.03 -0.95 8.29
N ILE A 106 -5.77 -1.35 7.25
CA ILE A 106 -7.23 -1.45 7.30
C ILE A 106 -7.66 -2.51 8.33
N ARG A 107 -7.02 -3.67 8.32
CA ARG A 107 -7.32 -4.75 9.28
C ARG A 107 -7.15 -4.29 10.71
N ASN A 108 -6.16 -3.46 10.98
CA ASN A 108 -5.88 -2.86 12.29
C ASN A 108 -6.68 -1.57 12.55
N LYS A 109 -7.67 -1.26 11.71
CA LYS A 109 -8.55 -0.07 11.83
C LYS A 109 -7.81 1.27 11.73
N ASN A 110 -6.67 1.30 11.05
CA ASN A 110 -5.91 2.51 10.76
C ASN A 110 -6.26 2.97 9.34
N TYR A 111 -7.38 3.66 9.21
CA TYR A 111 -7.91 4.10 7.94
C TYR A 111 -7.25 5.40 7.47
N LEU A 112 -7.21 5.59 6.15
CA LEU A 112 -6.95 6.90 5.58
C LEU A 112 -8.18 7.79 5.79
N TYR A 113 -7.93 9.03 6.20
CA TYR A 113 -8.93 10.08 6.29
C TYR A 113 -8.59 11.14 5.25
N GLU A 114 -9.59 11.59 4.51
CA GLU A 114 -9.48 12.67 3.53
C GLU A 114 -8.51 12.41 2.37
N THR A 115 -9.07 11.97 1.27
CA THR A 115 -8.48 12.21 -0.03
C THR A 115 -9.44 13.11 -0.80
N GLN A 116 -9.15 14.39 -0.85
CA GLN A 116 -9.89 15.34 -1.72
C GLN A 116 -9.42 15.24 -3.18
N SER A 117 -8.87 14.13 -3.56
CA SER A 117 -8.31 13.93 -4.88
C SER A 117 -9.40 13.58 -5.87
N ASP A 118 -9.56 14.44 -6.86
CA ASP A 118 -10.46 14.21 -7.99
C ASP A 118 -9.80 13.16 -8.92
N CYS A 119 -10.52 12.07 -9.18
CA CYS A 119 -10.09 11.02 -10.11
C CYS A 119 -10.42 11.33 -11.57
N THR A 120 -10.77 12.56 -11.91
CA THR A 120 -11.01 12.97 -13.29
C THR A 120 -9.76 12.71 -14.15
N GLY A 121 -9.93 12.01 -15.26
CA GLY A 121 -8.84 11.66 -16.16
C GLY A 121 -8.10 10.35 -15.83
N ILE A 122 -8.44 9.68 -14.73
CA ILE A 122 -7.93 8.35 -14.37
C ILE A 122 -9.08 7.36 -14.12
N ASP A 123 -10.12 7.41 -14.96
CA ASP A 123 -11.33 6.60 -14.79
C ASP A 123 -11.03 5.10 -14.82
N LEU A 124 -10.14 4.64 -15.71
CA LEU A 124 -9.77 3.24 -15.80
C LEU A 124 -9.02 2.78 -14.56
N GLU A 125 -8.03 3.54 -14.13
CA GLU A 125 -7.25 3.27 -12.92
C GLU A 125 -8.15 3.23 -11.69
N TYR A 126 -9.11 4.14 -11.62
CA TYR A 126 -10.11 4.14 -10.55
C TYR A 126 -10.96 2.88 -10.56
N HIS A 127 -11.47 2.45 -11.71
CA HIS A 127 -12.26 1.22 -11.82
C HIS A 127 -11.46 -0.02 -11.46
N VAL A 128 -10.20 -0.11 -11.92
CA VAL A 128 -9.29 -1.20 -11.54
C VAL A 128 -9.08 -1.22 -10.03
N SER A 129 -8.79 -0.09 -9.45
CA SER A 129 -8.58 0.04 -8.01
C SER A 129 -9.83 -0.32 -7.21
N LYS A 130 -10.99 0.14 -7.64
CA LYS A 130 -12.27 -0.17 -7.01
C LYS A 130 -12.55 -1.68 -7.01
N ASP A 131 -12.47 -2.32 -8.17
CA ASP A 131 -12.69 -3.76 -8.29
C ASP A 131 -11.67 -4.54 -7.45
N PHE A 132 -10.43 -4.08 -7.43
CA PHE A 132 -9.36 -4.68 -6.63
C PHE A 132 -9.70 -4.65 -5.13
N PHE A 133 -10.08 -3.50 -4.58
CA PHE A 133 -10.43 -3.39 -3.17
C PHE A 133 -11.75 -4.08 -2.80
N GLU A 134 -12.69 -4.16 -3.72
CA GLU A 134 -13.90 -4.97 -3.53
C GLU A 134 -13.54 -6.46 -3.37
N GLU A 135 -12.68 -6.98 -4.24
CA GLU A 135 -12.19 -8.37 -4.15
C GLU A 135 -11.35 -8.61 -2.88
N LEU A 136 -10.48 -7.68 -2.51
CA LEU A 136 -9.71 -7.76 -1.26
C LEU A 136 -10.62 -7.77 -0.04
N SER A 137 -11.66 -6.95 -0.05
CA SER A 137 -12.67 -6.90 1.02
C SER A 137 -13.36 -8.25 1.21
N GLN A 138 -13.75 -8.88 0.12
CA GLN A 138 -14.38 -10.20 0.15
C GLN A 138 -13.41 -11.30 0.60
N LYS A 139 -12.20 -11.31 0.06
CA LYS A 139 -11.20 -12.35 0.34
C LYS A 139 -10.69 -12.30 1.78
N PHE A 140 -10.38 -11.11 2.27
CA PHE A 140 -9.71 -10.93 3.56
C PHE A 140 -10.64 -10.45 4.68
N GLY A 141 -11.92 -10.22 4.39
CA GLY A 141 -12.88 -9.75 5.38
C GLY A 141 -12.56 -8.36 5.93
N ILE A 142 -11.93 -7.52 5.14
CA ILE A 142 -11.63 -6.13 5.50
C ILE A 142 -12.70 -5.19 4.94
N PRO A 143 -13.00 -4.04 5.59
CA PRO A 143 -13.95 -3.08 5.06
C PRO A 143 -13.44 -2.46 3.76
N TYR A 144 -14.37 -2.13 2.87
CA TYR A 144 -14.11 -1.32 1.70
C TYR A 144 -13.97 0.15 2.13
N VAL A 145 -12.86 0.77 1.79
CA VAL A 145 -12.54 2.15 2.15
C VAL A 145 -12.25 2.94 0.88
N GLU A 146 -13.09 3.92 0.56
CA GLU A 146 -12.98 4.71 -0.69
C GLU A 146 -11.66 5.46 -0.80
N GLU A 147 -11.15 5.99 0.28
CA GLU A 147 -9.87 6.70 0.31
C GLU A 147 -8.69 5.81 -0.09
N GLU A 148 -8.75 4.52 0.24
CA GLU A 148 -7.76 3.54 -0.21
C GLU A 148 -7.83 3.31 -1.72
N VAL A 149 -9.06 3.23 -2.23
CA VAL A 149 -9.31 3.06 -3.67
C VAL A 149 -8.74 4.23 -4.45
N VAL A 150 -9.02 5.45 -4.02
CA VAL A 150 -8.51 6.67 -4.65
C VAL A 150 -6.98 6.73 -4.61
N LYS A 151 -6.38 6.47 -3.45
CA LYS A 151 -4.92 6.46 -3.32
C LYS A 151 -4.27 5.45 -4.25
N PHE A 152 -4.80 4.24 -4.31
CA PHE A 152 -4.25 3.18 -5.16
C PHE A 152 -4.46 3.48 -6.65
N ALA A 153 -5.57 4.12 -7.03
CA ALA A 153 -5.81 4.58 -8.39
C ALA A 153 -4.71 5.55 -8.87
N PHE A 154 -4.31 6.49 -8.02
CA PHE A 154 -3.18 7.39 -8.33
C PHE A 154 -1.85 6.66 -8.42
N LEU A 155 -1.65 5.59 -7.65
CA LEU A 155 -0.46 4.74 -7.80
C LEU A 155 -0.45 3.99 -9.13
N LEU A 156 -1.60 3.63 -9.68
CA LEU A 156 -1.72 2.98 -10.98
C LEU A 156 -1.48 3.96 -12.14
N GLU A 157 -1.72 5.25 -11.93
CA GLU A 157 -1.50 6.28 -12.94
C GLU A 157 -0.05 6.23 -13.46
N GLY A 158 0.11 6.20 -14.78
CA GLY A 158 1.43 6.13 -15.42
C GLY A 158 2.15 4.78 -15.32
N ARG A 159 1.57 3.78 -14.65
CA ARG A 159 2.16 2.44 -14.48
C ARG A 159 1.51 1.36 -15.34
N GLY A 160 0.54 1.72 -16.13
CA GLY A 160 -0.17 0.83 -17.03
C GLY A 160 -0.62 1.51 -18.29
N SER A 161 -1.24 0.74 -19.16
CA SER A 161 -1.85 1.22 -20.39
C SER A 161 -3.15 0.49 -20.64
N HIS A 162 -4.06 1.19 -21.31
CA HIS A 162 -5.23 0.55 -21.89
C HIS A 162 -4.81 -0.40 -23.01
N VAL A 163 -5.32 -1.60 -23.00
CA VAL A 163 -5.23 -2.46 -24.18
C VAL A 163 -6.33 -2.02 -25.13
N ASP A 164 -5.98 -1.21 -26.13
CA ASP A 164 -6.91 -0.91 -27.22
C ASP A 164 -7.24 -2.23 -27.90
N LEU A 165 -8.44 -2.72 -27.66
CA LEU A 165 -9.05 -3.73 -28.50
C LEU A 165 -9.43 -3.04 -29.83
N LYS A 166 -8.44 -2.75 -30.66
CA LYS A 166 -8.73 -2.55 -32.07
C LYS A 166 -9.10 -3.92 -32.60
N THR A 167 -10.38 -4.19 -32.63
CA THR A 167 -10.99 -5.19 -33.47
C THR A 167 -10.63 -4.82 -34.91
N GLU A 168 -9.78 -5.64 -35.55
CA GLU A 168 -9.74 -5.69 -37.00
C GLU A 168 -11.08 -6.19 -37.53
#